data_e262e27df7344047fa572d84bce5d985
#
_entry.id   e262e27df7344047fa572d84bce5d985
#
_cell.length_a   1.000
_cell.length_b   1.000
_cell.length_c   1.000
_cell.angle_alpha   90.00
_cell.angle_beta   90.00
_cell.angle_gamma   90.00
#
_symmetry.space_group_name_H-M   'P 1'
#
loop_
_entity.id
_entity.type
_entity.pdbx_description
1 polymer ?
#
loop_
_entity_poly.entity_id
_entity_poly.type
_entity_poly.pdbx_seq_one_letter_code
_entity_poly.pdbx_strand_id
1 'polypeptide(L)'
;RQALTKADINFRDDLLSKYMTADTNNLDPAKIRTSRIRSGLDDALIALERAEYNFNNTRIYSPLDGVIANLEATRLNPSQNYKSLCTVIANDVMYIEFPVMESEYGFITTGMPVGIIPFVDDSLLIQGNIVEINPQVDEGGMIRVRAEFRNNGRLIDGMNVKVLIRKPEYNRLVIPKEALVIRQGKDVVFIRQDSLAIWKYVTIESENSSMVSVSEGLTPGDLVIVRGNTNLAHETKVKEE
;
A
#
# COMPACT_ATOMS: atom_id res chain seq x y z
N ARG A 1 -42.25 7.14 -21.66
CA ARG A 1 -43.45 6.39 -21.18
C ARG A 1 -44.60 6.37 -22.18
N GLN A 2 -45.02 7.53 -22.72
CA GLN A 2 -46.13 7.57 -23.71
C GLN A 2 -45.87 6.70 -24.96
N ALA A 3 -44.65 6.73 -25.50
CA ALA A 3 -44.28 5.88 -26.65
C ALA A 3 -44.39 4.37 -26.33
N LEU A 4 -43.95 3.98 -25.13
CA LEU A 4 -44.09 2.59 -24.66
C LEU A 4 -45.53 2.16 -24.51
N THR A 5 -46.40 3.02 -23.94
CA THR A 5 -47.83 2.72 -23.80
C THR A 5 -48.49 2.55 -25.18
N LYS A 6 -48.14 3.39 -26.17
CA LYS A 6 -48.63 3.25 -27.56
C LYS A 6 -48.15 1.95 -28.19
N ALA A 7 -46.88 1.61 -28.02
CA ALA A 7 -46.33 0.36 -28.58
C ALA A 7 -46.94 -0.89 -27.94
N ASP A 8 -47.25 -0.86 -26.64
CA ASP A 8 -47.93 -1.94 -25.94
C ASP A 8 -49.38 -2.14 -26.48
N ILE A 9 -50.10 -1.04 -26.70
CA ILE A 9 -51.45 -1.09 -27.32
C ILE A 9 -51.33 -1.72 -28.71
N ASN A 10 -50.44 -1.26 -29.56
CA ASN A 10 -50.23 -1.82 -30.90
C ASN A 10 -49.85 -3.32 -30.87
N PHE A 11 -49.06 -3.72 -29.87
CA PHE A 11 -48.72 -5.14 -29.68
C PHE A 11 -49.94 -5.98 -29.36
N ARG A 12 -50.79 -5.53 -28.46
CA ARG A 12 -52.05 -6.24 -28.12
C ARG A 12 -53.02 -6.30 -29.32
N ASP A 13 -53.13 -5.21 -30.08
CA ASP A 13 -53.95 -5.15 -31.28
C ASP A 13 -53.42 -6.08 -32.37
N ASP A 14 -52.09 -6.18 -32.57
CA ASP A 14 -51.48 -7.13 -33.53
C ASP A 14 -51.75 -8.59 -33.12
N LEU A 15 -51.67 -8.89 -31.81
CA LEU A 15 -52.01 -10.23 -31.29
C LEU A 15 -53.47 -10.56 -31.49
N LEU A 16 -54.40 -9.66 -31.15
CA LEU A 16 -55.85 -9.85 -31.30
C LEU A 16 -56.23 -10.01 -32.75
N SER A 17 -55.71 -9.19 -33.65
CA SER A 17 -56.03 -9.21 -35.07
C SER A 17 -55.56 -10.48 -35.79
N LYS A 18 -54.42 -11.05 -35.38
CA LYS A 18 -53.81 -12.20 -36.07
C LYS A 18 -54.09 -13.54 -35.41
N TYR A 19 -54.19 -13.55 -34.09
CA TYR A 19 -54.26 -14.79 -33.32
C TYR A 19 -55.54 -14.89 -32.48
N MET A 20 -56.42 -13.89 -32.56
CA MET A 20 -57.70 -13.80 -31.81
C MET A 20 -57.53 -13.90 -30.28
N THR A 21 -56.33 -13.59 -29.78
CA THR A 21 -56.06 -13.60 -28.34
C THR A 21 -54.97 -12.56 -27.99
N ALA A 22 -55.11 -11.90 -26.84
CA ALA A 22 -54.08 -11.09 -26.25
C ALA A 22 -53.28 -11.85 -25.16
N ASP A 23 -53.67 -13.10 -24.88
CA ASP A 23 -52.98 -13.95 -23.90
C ASP A 23 -51.74 -14.59 -24.56
N THR A 24 -50.57 -14.22 -24.04
CA THR A 24 -49.28 -14.70 -24.54
C THR A 24 -48.90 -16.07 -24.00
N ASN A 25 -49.59 -16.59 -22.97
CA ASN A 25 -49.20 -17.84 -22.32
C ASN A 25 -49.39 -19.08 -23.21
N ASN A 26 -50.36 -19.02 -24.12
CA ASN A 26 -50.72 -20.12 -25.03
C ASN A 26 -50.24 -19.89 -26.47
N LEU A 27 -49.44 -18.85 -26.72
CA LEU A 27 -48.91 -18.57 -28.06
C LEU A 27 -47.46 -19.05 -28.21
N ASP A 28 -47.15 -19.48 -29.44
CA ASP A 28 -45.76 -19.80 -29.80
C ASP A 28 -44.85 -18.60 -29.60
N PRO A 29 -43.74 -18.77 -28.91
CA PRO A 29 -42.74 -17.69 -28.65
C PRO A 29 -42.31 -16.95 -29.94
N ALA A 30 -42.24 -17.65 -31.09
CA ALA A 30 -41.88 -17.03 -32.36
C ALA A 30 -42.95 -16.03 -32.85
N LYS A 31 -44.25 -16.33 -32.61
CA LYS A 31 -45.37 -15.45 -32.95
C LYS A 31 -45.39 -14.21 -32.06
N ILE A 32 -45.15 -14.39 -30.77
CA ILE A 32 -45.02 -13.28 -29.81
C ILE A 32 -43.88 -12.35 -30.22
N ARG A 33 -42.69 -12.91 -30.51
CA ARG A 33 -41.52 -12.13 -30.94
C ARG A 33 -41.81 -11.33 -32.23
N THR A 34 -42.46 -11.96 -33.20
CA THR A 34 -42.82 -11.27 -34.44
C THR A 34 -43.78 -10.11 -34.22
N SER A 35 -44.79 -10.28 -33.37
CA SER A 35 -45.72 -9.20 -33.00
C SER A 35 -45.05 -8.08 -32.20
N ARG A 36 -44.12 -8.38 -31.30
CA ARG A 36 -43.31 -7.39 -30.57
C ARG A 36 -42.48 -6.53 -31.51
N ILE A 37 -41.83 -7.14 -32.51
CA ILE A 37 -41.07 -6.41 -33.53
C ILE A 37 -41.96 -5.50 -34.36
N ARG A 38 -43.10 -6.03 -34.85
CA ARG A 38 -44.02 -5.25 -35.70
C ARG A 38 -44.69 -4.09 -34.98
N SER A 39 -45.02 -4.25 -33.73
CA SER A 39 -45.62 -3.19 -32.91
C SER A 39 -44.64 -2.10 -32.49
N GLY A 40 -43.33 -2.35 -32.64
CA GLY A 40 -42.28 -1.48 -32.14
C GLY A 40 -42.13 -1.51 -30.64
N LEU A 41 -42.64 -2.55 -29.96
CA LEU A 41 -42.58 -2.65 -28.50
C LEU A 41 -41.15 -2.79 -28.00
N ASP A 42 -40.34 -3.60 -28.67
CA ASP A 42 -38.92 -3.78 -28.31
C ASP A 42 -38.13 -2.51 -28.51
N ASP A 43 -38.37 -1.75 -29.57
CA ASP A 43 -37.74 -0.45 -29.82
C ASP A 43 -38.09 0.58 -28.73
N ALA A 44 -39.39 0.60 -28.35
CA ALA A 44 -39.89 1.49 -27.31
C ALA A 44 -39.32 1.14 -25.93
N LEU A 45 -39.11 -0.15 -25.62
CA LEU A 45 -38.43 -0.60 -24.40
C LEU A 45 -36.96 -0.18 -24.38
N ILE A 46 -36.24 -0.39 -25.47
CA ILE A 46 -34.84 0.05 -25.60
C ILE A 46 -34.70 1.56 -25.45
N ALA A 47 -35.62 2.33 -26.05
CA ALA A 47 -35.64 3.77 -25.95
C ALA A 47 -35.91 4.23 -24.51
N LEU A 48 -36.80 3.56 -23.77
CA LEU A 48 -37.06 3.83 -22.38
C LEU A 48 -35.80 3.55 -21.51
N GLU A 49 -35.20 2.38 -21.67
CA GLU A 49 -34.00 1.97 -20.97
C GLU A 49 -32.86 2.98 -21.19
N ARG A 50 -32.66 3.42 -22.43
CA ARG A 50 -31.67 4.49 -22.73
C ARG A 50 -32.00 5.79 -22.03
N ALA A 51 -33.26 6.18 -22.01
CA ALA A 51 -33.67 7.43 -21.37
C ALA A 51 -33.48 7.35 -19.83
N GLU A 52 -33.81 6.22 -19.23
CA GLU A 52 -33.58 5.97 -17.80
C GLU A 52 -32.08 5.93 -17.46
N TYR A 53 -31.29 5.25 -18.27
CA TYR A 53 -29.82 5.25 -18.12
C TYR A 53 -29.24 6.68 -18.18
N ASN A 54 -29.62 7.46 -19.20
CA ASN A 54 -29.18 8.84 -19.34
C ASN A 54 -29.62 9.71 -18.15
N PHE A 55 -30.87 9.53 -17.70
CA PHE A 55 -31.39 10.26 -16.54
C PHE A 55 -30.63 9.90 -15.25
N ASN A 56 -30.37 8.62 -15.00
CA ASN A 56 -29.61 8.18 -13.84
C ASN A 56 -28.17 8.73 -13.86
N ASN A 57 -27.56 8.81 -15.05
CA ASN A 57 -26.20 9.36 -15.22
C ASN A 57 -26.13 10.90 -15.09
N THR A 58 -27.29 11.59 -14.94
CA THR A 58 -27.24 13.03 -14.60
C THR A 58 -26.79 13.27 -13.15
N ARG A 59 -26.78 12.24 -12.33
CA ARG A 59 -26.29 12.28 -10.94
C ARG A 59 -25.11 11.33 -10.80
N ILE A 60 -23.96 11.91 -10.56
CA ILE A 60 -22.71 11.15 -10.37
C ILE A 60 -22.50 10.98 -8.86
N TYR A 61 -22.37 9.75 -8.42
CA TYR A 61 -22.08 9.39 -7.05
C TYR A 61 -20.66 8.82 -6.94
N SER A 62 -19.99 9.10 -5.83
CA SER A 62 -18.72 8.45 -5.54
C SER A 62 -18.93 6.94 -5.31
N PRO A 63 -18.13 6.07 -5.92
CA PRO A 63 -18.18 4.63 -5.69
C PRO A 63 -17.54 4.21 -4.37
N LEU A 64 -16.85 5.13 -3.68
CA LEU A 64 -16.14 4.89 -2.43
C LEU A 64 -16.19 6.11 -1.52
N ASP A 65 -15.99 5.88 -0.22
CA ASP A 65 -15.79 6.94 0.76
C ASP A 65 -14.37 7.48 0.66
N GLY A 66 -14.20 8.80 0.73
CA GLY A 66 -12.88 9.40 0.58
C GLY A 66 -12.89 10.92 0.52
N VAL A 67 -11.72 11.48 0.25
CA VAL A 67 -11.51 12.93 0.11
C VAL A 67 -11.48 13.31 -1.36
N ILE A 68 -12.18 14.37 -1.72
CA ILE A 68 -12.17 14.91 -3.08
C ILE A 68 -10.85 15.66 -3.30
N ALA A 69 -10.13 15.25 -4.34
CA ALA A 69 -8.93 15.90 -4.85
C ALA A 69 -9.13 16.29 -6.32
N ASN A 70 -8.31 17.23 -6.80
CA ASN A 70 -8.29 17.66 -8.20
C ASN A 70 -9.69 17.99 -8.75
N LEU A 71 -10.47 18.78 -8.00
CA LEU A 71 -11.79 19.23 -8.45
C LEU A 71 -11.64 20.23 -9.61
N GLU A 72 -11.85 19.76 -10.83
CA GLU A 72 -11.82 20.58 -12.04
C GLU A 72 -13.20 21.11 -12.42
N ALA A 73 -14.25 20.40 -12.00
CA ALA A 73 -15.61 20.75 -12.33
C ALA A 73 -16.04 22.10 -11.71
N THR A 74 -16.53 22.99 -12.55
CA THR A 74 -17.04 24.30 -12.15
C THR A 74 -18.54 24.38 -12.39
N ARG A 75 -19.26 25.03 -11.48
CA ARG A 75 -20.70 25.22 -11.59
C ARG A 75 -21.05 25.92 -12.92
N LEU A 76 -22.10 25.48 -13.57
CA LEU A 76 -22.65 25.98 -14.84
C LEU A 76 -21.82 25.63 -16.07
N ASN A 77 -20.70 24.94 -15.95
CA ASN A 77 -19.99 24.41 -17.11
C ASN A 77 -20.45 22.99 -17.45
N PRO A 78 -20.69 22.68 -18.73
CA PRO A 78 -21.05 21.34 -19.17
C PRO A 78 -19.99 20.31 -18.80
N SER A 79 -20.41 19.15 -18.30
CA SER A 79 -19.50 18.05 -17.91
C SER A 79 -18.64 17.54 -19.09
N GLN A 80 -19.12 17.68 -20.31
CA GLN A 80 -18.42 17.32 -21.55
C GLN A 80 -17.10 18.08 -21.77
N ASN A 81 -16.94 19.24 -21.14
CA ASN A 81 -15.74 20.05 -21.25
C ASN A 81 -14.58 19.55 -20.37
N TYR A 82 -14.83 18.58 -19.50
CA TYR A 82 -13.85 18.05 -18.56
C TYR A 82 -13.46 16.62 -18.93
N LYS A 83 -12.17 16.33 -18.91
CA LYS A 83 -11.65 14.97 -19.06
C LYS A 83 -11.88 14.18 -17.77
N SER A 84 -11.76 14.86 -16.63
CA SER A 84 -12.04 14.35 -15.30
C SER A 84 -12.78 15.42 -14.50
N LEU A 85 -13.79 15.05 -13.73
CA LEU A 85 -14.53 16.01 -12.89
C LEU A 85 -13.81 16.25 -11.55
N CYS A 86 -13.39 15.20 -10.93
CA CYS A 86 -12.60 15.18 -9.69
C CYS A 86 -11.99 13.79 -9.49
N THR A 87 -11.09 13.68 -8.54
CA THR A 87 -10.57 12.41 -8.03
C THR A 87 -11.08 12.20 -6.61
N VAL A 88 -11.49 10.99 -6.28
CA VAL A 88 -11.82 10.62 -4.89
C VAL A 88 -10.75 9.68 -4.39
N ILE A 89 -10.09 10.03 -3.30
CA ILE A 89 -9.00 9.26 -2.70
C ILE A 89 -9.50 8.65 -1.40
N ALA A 90 -9.50 7.31 -1.32
CA ALA A 90 -9.70 6.60 -0.07
C ALA A 90 -8.45 6.80 0.81
N ASN A 91 -8.63 7.43 1.96
CA ASN A 91 -7.51 7.88 2.79
C ASN A 91 -7.38 7.11 4.12
N ASP A 92 -8.22 6.10 4.35
CA ASP A 92 -8.22 5.31 5.59
C ASP A 92 -7.11 4.26 5.61
N VAL A 93 -6.97 3.55 4.49
CA VAL A 93 -5.93 2.55 4.26
C VAL A 93 -5.08 3.03 3.09
N MET A 94 -3.79 3.16 3.34
CA MET A 94 -2.83 3.61 2.33
C MET A 94 -1.75 2.56 2.09
N TYR A 95 -1.15 2.67 0.94
CA TYR A 95 -0.04 1.81 0.52
C TYR A 95 1.21 2.63 0.31
N ILE A 96 2.34 2.08 0.69
CA ILE A 96 3.66 2.58 0.32
C ILE A 96 4.33 1.58 -0.60
N GLU A 97 5.01 2.08 -1.59
CA GLU A 97 5.83 1.27 -2.49
C GLU A 97 7.29 1.71 -2.33
N PHE A 98 8.18 0.77 -2.11
CA PHE A 98 9.60 1.04 -1.90
C PHE A 98 10.45 -0.07 -2.51
N PRO A 99 11.66 0.29 -3.00
CA PRO A 99 12.60 -0.68 -3.53
C PRO A 99 13.40 -1.36 -2.41
N VAL A 100 13.71 -2.64 -2.61
CA VAL A 100 14.57 -3.44 -1.75
C VAL A 100 15.64 -4.10 -2.62
N MET A 101 16.87 -4.21 -2.16
CA MET A 101 17.94 -4.88 -2.90
C MET A 101 17.67 -6.38 -3.01
N GLU A 102 18.03 -6.97 -4.13
CA GLU A 102 17.94 -8.43 -4.35
C GLU A 102 18.65 -9.22 -3.23
N SER A 103 19.80 -8.73 -2.75
CA SER A 103 20.54 -9.35 -1.65
C SER A 103 19.78 -9.40 -0.33
N GLU A 104 18.78 -8.52 -0.15
CA GLU A 104 17.95 -8.44 1.05
C GLU A 104 16.64 -9.22 0.93
N TYR A 105 16.33 -9.72 -0.26
CA TYR A 105 15.08 -10.45 -0.54
C TYR A 105 14.87 -11.65 0.39
N GLY A 106 15.95 -12.36 0.75
CA GLY A 106 15.89 -13.60 1.52
C GLY A 106 15.29 -13.48 2.92
N PHE A 107 15.22 -12.27 3.50
CA PHE A 107 14.61 -12.08 4.82
C PHE A 107 13.27 -11.36 4.78
N ILE A 108 12.86 -10.80 3.64
CA ILE A 108 11.60 -10.07 3.49
C ILE A 108 10.47 -11.05 3.17
N THR A 109 9.41 -10.96 3.95
CA THR A 109 8.23 -11.81 3.77
C THR A 109 6.95 -11.00 3.88
N THR A 110 5.90 -11.45 3.19
CA THR A 110 4.55 -10.90 3.33
C THR A 110 4.07 -11.04 4.78
N GLY A 111 3.42 -10.01 5.31
CA GLY A 111 3.00 -9.92 6.71
C GLY A 111 4.07 -9.35 7.65
N MET A 112 5.30 -9.12 7.17
CA MET A 112 6.38 -8.56 7.97
C MET A 112 6.06 -7.10 8.36
N PRO A 113 6.23 -6.72 9.65
CA PRO A 113 5.98 -5.36 10.10
C PRO A 113 7.06 -4.40 9.59
N VAL A 114 6.61 -3.21 9.19
CA VAL A 114 7.46 -2.09 8.76
C VAL A 114 7.12 -0.83 9.53
N GLY A 115 8.15 -0.04 9.84
CA GLY A 115 7.99 1.30 10.37
C GLY A 115 8.00 2.33 9.24
N ILE A 116 7.08 3.27 9.27
CA ILE A 116 6.92 4.32 8.26
C ILE A 116 7.12 5.66 8.94
N ILE A 117 8.09 6.44 8.48
CA ILE A 117 8.41 7.77 9.02
C ILE A 117 8.28 8.77 7.88
N PRO A 118 7.31 9.71 7.93
CA PRO A 118 7.21 10.78 6.95
C PRO A 118 8.40 11.74 7.02
N PHE A 119 8.88 12.22 5.88
CA PHE A 119 9.95 13.24 5.88
C PHE A 119 9.51 14.58 6.48
N VAL A 120 8.21 14.83 6.57
CA VAL A 120 7.66 16.06 7.17
C VAL A 120 7.70 16.04 8.69
N ASP A 121 7.74 14.86 9.32
CA ASP A 121 7.77 14.69 10.78
C ASP A 121 8.52 13.41 11.14
N ASP A 122 9.81 13.55 11.45
CA ASP A 122 10.69 12.45 11.82
C ASP A 122 10.33 11.79 13.17
N SER A 123 9.50 12.45 13.97
CA SER A 123 9.02 11.90 15.25
C SER A 123 7.83 10.96 15.10
N LEU A 124 7.16 11.00 13.97
CA LEU A 124 5.98 10.18 13.67
C LEU A 124 6.39 8.81 13.14
N LEU A 125 6.17 7.77 13.93
CA LEU A 125 6.35 6.38 13.51
C LEU A 125 4.97 5.72 13.32
N ILE A 126 4.66 5.37 12.09
CA ILE A 126 3.45 4.63 11.73
C ILE A 126 3.83 3.17 11.50
N GLN A 127 3.02 2.25 11.99
CA GLN A 127 3.22 0.81 11.75
C GLN A 127 2.41 0.36 10.53
N GLY A 128 3.07 -0.41 9.68
CA GLY A 128 2.46 -1.06 8.52
C GLY A 128 2.93 -2.50 8.40
N ASN A 129 2.39 -3.23 7.42
CA ASN A 129 2.80 -4.59 7.12
C ASN A 129 3.01 -4.76 5.62
N ILE A 130 3.99 -5.56 5.24
CA ILE A 130 4.24 -5.93 3.85
C ILE A 130 3.07 -6.78 3.36
N VAL A 131 2.43 -6.34 2.27
CA VAL A 131 1.29 -7.06 1.66
C VAL A 131 1.65 -7.68 0.32
N GLU A 132 2.63 -7.13 -0.36
CA GLU A 132 3.03 -7.59 -1.70
C GLU A 132 4.52 -7.44 -1.92
N ILE A 133 5.12 -8.45 -2.53
CA ILE A 133 6.51 -8.43 -3.01
C ILE A 133 6.45 -8.76 -4.50
N ASN A 134 6.88 -7.83 -5.34
CA ASN A 134 6.90 -8.06 -6.78
C ASN A 134 7.95 -9.16 -7.10
N PRO A 135 7.59 -10.24 -7.81
CA PRO A 135 8.52 -11.31 -8.14
C PRO A 135 9.48 -10.97 -9.28
N GLN A 136 9.72 -9.71 -9.56
CA GLN A 136 10.58 -9.22 -10.63
C GLN A 136 11.65 -8.29 -10.07
N VAL A 137 12.91 -8.57 -10.43
CA VAL A 137 14.05 -7.68 -10.19
C VAL A 137 14.14 -6.71 -11.36
N ASP A 138 14.27 -5.42 -11.08
CA ASP A 138 14.47 -4.41 -12.11
C ASP A 138 15.95 -4.34 -12.59
N GLU A 139 16.22 -3.49 -13.59
CA GLU A 139 17.56 -3.32 -14.15
C GLU A 139 18.57 -2.79 -13.13
N GLY A 140 18.12 -2.19 -12.04
CA GLY A 140 18.95 -1.70 -10.92
C GLY A 140 19.21 -2.74 -9.84
N GLY A 141 18.75 -3.99 -10.00
CA GLY A 141 18.86 -5.02 -8.96
C GLY A 141 17.92 -4.81 -7.78
N MET A 142 16.81 -4.09 -7.99
CA MET A 142 15.82 -3.79 -6.96
C MET A 142 14.53 -4.56 -7.16
N ILE A 143 13.91 -4.96 -6.07
CA ILE A 143 12.60 -5.60 -5.99
C ILE A 143 11.63 -4.59 -5.40
N ARG A 144 10.48 -4.39 -6.03
CA ARG A 144 9.42 -3.52 -5.49
C ARG A 144 8.62 -4.24 -4.43
N VAL A 145 8.50 -3.61 -3.29
CA VAL A 145 7.73 -4.11 -2.16
C VAL A 145 6.64 -3.10 -1.82
N ARG A 146 5.44 -3.60 -1.54
CA ARG A 146 4.31 -2.79 -1.11
C ARG A 146 3.93 -3.14 0.31
N ALA A 147 3.79 -2.12 1.16
CA ALA A 147 3.27 -2.27 2.50
C ALA A 147 1.99 -1.45 2.68
N GLU A 148 1.08 -1.99 3.47
CA GLU A 148 -0.19 -1.38 3.84
C GLU A 148 -0.12 -0.81 5.25
N PHE A 149 -0.75 0.32 5.48
CA PHE A 149 -0.91 0.92 6.80
C PHE A 149 -2.22 1.68 6.93
N ARG A 150 -2.69 1.83 8.16
CA ARG A 150 -3.83 2.70 8.47
C ARG A 150 -3.38 4.14 8.62
N ASN A 151 -4.01 5.02 7.86
CA ASN A 151 -3.73 6.45 7.91
C ASN A 151 -4.70 7.14 8.88
N ASN A 152 -4.15 7.82 9.87
CA ASN A 152 -4.92 8.63 10.81
C ASN A 152 -5.13 10.08 10.31
N GLY A 153 -5.17 10.28 9.00
CA GLY A 153 -5.35 11.58 8.37
C GLY A 153 -4.11 12.47 8.36
N ARG A 154 -2.95 11.95 8.75
CA ARG A 154 -1.68 12.71 8.80
C ARG A 154 -0.88 12.65 7.50
N LEU A 155 -1.10 11.63 6.69
CA LEU A 155 -0.45 11.47 5.39
C LEU A 155 -1.44 11.73 4.27
N ILE A 156 -0.94 12.32 3.21
CA ILE A 156 -1.67 12.50 1.96
C ILE A 156 -0.96 11.73 0.84
N ASP A 157 -1.72 11.37 -0.18
CA ASP A 157 -1.19 10.67 -1.34
C ASP A 157 -0.05 11.46 -2.02
N GLY A 158 1.01 10.75 -2.41
CA GLY A 158 2.21 11.33 -3.01
C GLY A 158 3.27 11.82 -2.01
N MET A 159 3.07 11.70 -0.70
CA MET A 159 4.11 12.03 0.28
C MET A 159 5.27 11.04 0.25
N ASN A 160 6.49 11.58 0.39
CA ASN A 160 7.68 10.75 0.58
C ASN A 160 7.82 10.33 2.05
N VAL A 161 8.20 9.07 2.25
CA VAL A 161 8.38 8.47 3.57
C VAL A 161 9.66 7.65 3.62
N LYS A 162 10.22 7.50 4.81
CA LYS A 162 11.30 6.56 5.11
C LYS A 162 10.67 5.27 5.63
N VAL A 163 11.09 4.14 5.09
CA VAL A 163 10.64 2.82 5.52
C VAL A 163 11.73 2.16 6.34
N LEU A 164 11.37 1.69 7.53
CA LEU A 164 12.24 0.94 8.42
C LEU A 164 11.81 -0.53 8.44
N ILE A 165 12.68 -1.40 7.99
CA ILE A 165 12.52 -2.85 8.09
C ILE A 165 13.52 -3.35 9.13
N ARG A 166 13.05 -4.09 10.12
CA ARG A 166 13.90 -4.65 11.15
C ARG A 166 14.14 -6.12 10.85
N LYS A 167 15.40 -6.47 10.60
CA LYS A 167 15.84 -7.86 10.50
C LYS A 167 16.15 -8.36 11.91
N PRO A 168 15.41 -9.33 12.45
CA PRO A 168 15.74 -9.91 13.74
C PRO A 168 17.01 -10.75 13.60
N GLU A 169 18.03 -10.47 14.41
CA GLU A 169 19.21 -11.31 14.54
C GLU A 169 19.14 -12.02 15.88
N TYR A 170 19.16 -13.34 15.84
CA TYR A 170 19.07 -14.21 17.03
C TYR A 170 20.46 -14.68 17.45
N ASN A 171 20.64 -14.84 18.77
CA ASN A 171 21.88 -15.38 19.37
C ASN A 171 23.16 -14.59 19.03
N ARG A 172 23.05 -13.28 18.91
CA ARG A 172 24.19 -12.40 18.67
C ARG A 172 24.40 -11.44 19.83
N LEU A 173 25.68 -11.13 20.11
CA LEU A 173 26.02 -10.05 21.01
C LEU A 173 25.97 -8.74 20.24
N VAL A 174 25.18 -7.82 20.73
CA VAL A 174 25.03 -6.50 20.12
C VAL A 174 25.59 -5.44 21.07
N ILE A 175 26.45 -4.58 20.54
CA ILE A 175 27.07 -3.50 21.29
C ILE A 175 26.80 -2.16 20.60
N PRO A 176 26.82 -1.02 21.33
CA PRO A 176 26.80 0.31 20.72
C PRO A 176 27.97 0.50 19.77
N LYS A 177 27.73 1.09 18.59
CA LYS A 177 28.78 1.36 17.59
C LYS A 177 29.92 2.26 18.17
N GLU A 178 29.59 3.12 19.13
CA GLU A 178 30.54 3.97 19.82
C GLU A 178 31.55 3.16 20.63
N ALA A 179 31.28 1.92 21.00
CA ALA A 179 32.20 1.04 21.71
C ALA A 179 33.31 0.49 20.82
N LEU A 180 33.14 0.53 19.50
CA LEU A 180 34.06 0.00 18.53
C LEU A 180 35.19 0.97 18.26
N VAL A 181 36.42 0.48 18.32
CA VAL A 181 37.66 1.24 18.07
C VAL A 181 38.51 0.47 17.11
N ILE A 182 39.13 1.14 16.15
CA ILE A 182 40.09 0.52 15.22
C ILE A 182 41.48 0.64 15.83
N ARG A 183 42.15 -0.50 15.99
CA ARG A 183 43.54 -0.58 16.44
C ARG A 183 44.35 -1.48 15.52
N GLN A 184 45.46 -0.97 15.02
CA GLN A 184 46.35 -1.71 14.10
C GLN A 184 45.59 -2.31 12.89
N GLY A 185 44.55 -1.58 12.39
CA GLY A 185 43.73 -2.03 11.26
C GLY A 185 42.73 -3.15 11.60
N LYS A 186 42.50 -3.42 12.89
CA LYS A 186 41.53 -4.41 13.38
C LYS A 186 40.48 -3.77 14.29
N ASP A 187 39.30 -4.35 14.28
CA ASP A 187 38.21 -3.97 15.16
C ASP A 187 38.45 -4.46 16.58
N VAL A 188 38.35 -3.56 17.51
CA VAL A 188 38.66 -3.78 18.95
C VAL A 188 37.57 -3.19 19.80
N VAL A 189 37.21 -3.89 20.85
CA VAL A 189 36.32 -3.41 21.92
C VAL A 189 37.04 -3.47 23.24
N PHE A 190 36.91 -2.43 24.04
CA PHE A 190 37.42 -2.42 25.41
C PHE A 190 36.36 -2.96 26.37
N ILE A 191 36.72 -3.97 27.14
CA ILE A 191 35.87 -4.49 28.22
C ILE A 191 36.50 -4.09 29.57
N ARG A 192 35.66 -3.89 30.58
CA ARG A 192 36.13 -3.75 31.95
C ARG A 192 36.24 -5.12 32.59
N GLN A 193 37.46 -5.44 33.05
CA GLN A 193 37.72 -6.59 33.88
C GLN A 193 38.27 -6.08 35.20
N ASP A 194 37.52 -6.23 36.30
CA ASP A 194 37.79 -5.60 37.59
C ASP A 194 37.89 -4.05 37.48
N SER A 195 39.09 -3.48 37.55
CA SER A 195 39.33 -2.05 37.40
C SER A 195 40.21 -1.69 36.19
N LEU A 196 40.39 -2.65 35.27
CA LEU A 196 41.24 -2.51 34.11
C LEU A 196 40.44 -2.57 32.81
N ALA A 197 40.85 -1.76 31.83
CA ALA A 197 40.33 -1.83 30.47
C ALA A 197 41.16 -2.84 29.67
N ILE A 198 40.54 -3.93 29.30
CA ILE A 198 41.15 -4.98 28.47
C ILE A 198 40.58 -4.85 27.07
N TRP A 199 41.41 -4.75 26.06
CA TRP A 199 40.90 -4.78 24.67
C TRP A 199 40.73 -6.21 24.21
N LYS A 200 39.68 -6.43 23.43
CA LYS A 200 39.42 -7.71 22.74
C LYS A 200 39.24 -7.43 21.24
N TYR A 201 39.92 -8.23 20.42
CA TYR A 201 39.60 -8.23 18.97
C TYR A 201 38.23 -8.82 18.76
N VAL A 202 37.45 -8.19 17.91
CA VAL A 202 36.10 -8.62 17.59
C VAL A 202 35.90 -8.81 16.10
N THR A 203 35.06 -9.77 15.73
CA THR A 203 34.60 -9.96 14.35
C THR A 203 33.20 -9.40 14.23
N ILE A 204 33.04 -8.38 13.37
CA ILE A 204 31.73 -7.76 13.09
C ILE A 204 31.03 -8.59 12.03
N GLU A 205 29.76 -8.89 12.24
CA GLU A 205 28.90 -9.58 11.27
C GLU A 205 27.95 -8.63 10.57
N SER A 206 27.31 -7.75 11.30
CA SER A 206 26.41 -6.72 10.78
C SER A 206 26.49 -5.44 11.60
N GLU A 207 26.18 -4.30 11.00
CA GLU A 207 26.10 -3.02 11.67
C GLU A 207 24.93 -2.18 11.16
N ASN A 208 24.42 -1.31 12.02
CA ASN A 208 23.47 -0.27 11.64
C ASN A 208 23.98 1.11 12.12
N SER A 209 23.12 2.13 12.08
CA SER A 209 23.49 3.49 12.48
C SER A 209 23.95 3.64 13.92
N SER A 210 23.54 2.76 14.84
CA SER A 210 23.78 2.90 16.29
C SER A 210 24.38 1.66 16.96
N MET A 211 24.23 0.48 16.36
CA MET A 211 24.59 -0.80 16.97
C MET A 211 25.43 -1.65 16.00
N VAL A 212 26.24 -2.54 16.57
CA VAL A 212 27.08 -3.49 15.87
C VAL A 212 26.85 -4.89 16.45
N SER A 213 26.62 -5.86 15.57
CA SER A 213 26.53 -7.27 15.92
C SER A 213 27.92 -7.91 15.85
N VAL A 214 28.30 -8.60 16.93
CA VAL A 214 29.61 -9.24 17.08
C VAL A 214 29.42 -10.74 17.06
N SER A 215 30.12 -11.41 16.13
CA SER A 215 30.12 -12.89 16.04
C SER A 215 31.16 -13.55 16.93
N GLU A 216 32.31 -12.92 17.10
CA GLU A 216 33.43 -13.48 17.90
C GLU A 216 34.15 -12.37 18.70
N GLY A 217 34.79 -12.77 19.80
CA GLY A 217 35.64 -11.88 20.60
C GLY A 217 35.01 -11.36 21.88
N LEU A 218 33.68 -11.45 22.04
CA LEU A 218 32.96 -11.10 23.27
C LEU A 218 32.22 -12.30 23.83
N THR A 219 31.99 -12.28 25.14
CA THR A 219 31.17 -13.26 25.85
C THR A 219 29.99 -12.57 26.52
N PRO A 220 28.82 -13.25 26.65
CA PRO A 220 27.71 -12.70 27.41
C PRO A 220 28.13 -12.35 28.84
N GLY A 221 27.86 -11.11 29.25
CA GLY A 221 28.28 -10.60 30.57
C GLY A 221 29.52 -9.71 30.54
N ASP A 222 30.24 -9.62 29.41
CA ASP A 222 31.37 -8.64 29.30
C ASP A 222 30.83 -7.21 29.41
N LEU A 223 31.46 -6.42 30.29
CA LEU A 223 31.14 -5.01 30.48
C LEU A 223 31.90 -4.16 29.47
N VAL A 224 31.23 -3.74 28.43
CA VAL A 224 31.82 -2.97 27.33
C VAL A 224 31.95 -1.50 27.68
N ILE A 225 33.10 -0.92 27.40
CA ILE A 225 33.38 0.51 27.62
C ILE A 225 32.94 1.26 26.35
N VAL A 226 31.90 2.10 26.49
CA VAL A 226 31.30 2.84 25.38
C VAL A 226 31.91 4.23 25.22
N ARG A 227 32.25 4.90 26.31
CA ARG A 227 32.81 6.28 26.31
C ARG A 227 34.23 6.31 26.80
N GLY A 228 35.02 7.25 26.25
CA GLY A 228 36.43 7.42 26.63
C GLY A 228 37.38 6.35 26.07
N ASN A 229 36.88 5.40 25.27
CA ASN A 229 37.58 4.25 24.72
C ASN A 229 38.65 4.61 23.67
N THR A 230 38.53 5.75 22.99
CA THR A 230 39.42 6.16 21.89
C THR A 230 40.87 6.32 22.34
N ASN A 231 41.11 6.78 23.57
CA ASN A 231 42.43 7.05 24.12
C ASN A 231 42.89 5.99 25.13
N LEU A 232 42.12 4.91 25.34
CA LEU A 232 42.49 3.84 26.26
C LEU A 232 43.63 2.98 25.67
N ALA A 233 44.59 2.66 26.56
CA ALA A 233 45.55 1.60 26.30
C ALA A 233 45.14 0.31 27.04
N HIS A 234 45.72 -0.81 26.63
CA HIS A 234 45.52 -2.07 27.31
C HIS A 234 45.93 -1.98 28.77
N GLU A 235 45.14 -2.57 29.67
CA GLU A 235 45.36 -2.58 31.12
C GLU A 235 45.34 -1.19 31.80
N THR A 236 44.71 -0.20 31.14
CA THR A 236 44.49 1.11 31.77
C THR A 236 43.45 1.01 32.89
N LYS A 237 43.73 1.63 34.04
CA LYS A 237 42.76 1.69 35.15
C LYS A 237 41.56 2.56 34.75
N VAL A 238 40.37 2.03 34.92
CA VAL A 238 39.11 2.71 34.63
C VAL A 238 38.18 2.71 35.84
N LYS A 239 37.38 3.76 35.97
CA LYS A 239 36.33 3.88 36.98
C LYS A 239 34.99 3.93 36.28
N GLU A 240 33.95 3.45 36.94
CA GLU A 240 32.57 3.62 36.54
C GLU A 240 32.14 5.07 36.83
N GLU A 241 31.51 5.75 35.87
CA GLU A 241 30.84 7.04 36.09
C GLU A 241 29.39 6.81 36.46
#